data_c60b1c9ad2287ed768a91bc303865017
#
_entry.id   c60b1c9ad2287ed768a91bc303865017
#
_cell.length_a   1.000
_cell.length_b   1.000
_cell.length_c   1.000
_cell.angle_alpha   90.00
_cell.angle_beta   90.00
_cell.angle_gamma   90.00
#
_symmetry.space_group_name_H-M   'P 1'
#
loop_
_entity.id
_entity.type
_entity.pdbx_description
1 polymer ?
#
loop_
_entity_poly.entity_id
_entity_poly.type
_entity_poly.pdbx_seq_one_letter_code
_entity_poly.pdbx_strand_id
1 'polypeptide(L)'
;YYAAGARVALVTAKDKLRALLGAGLSFNNGRAICFSSERADQTTKTTNGIDDASAWLNRPVPDVYSAELSEFVFAAGVKLLTEWQPDVMYLSTTDYIQHKFAPEQKGALDFYAMVDGYLGQLDQLGAAIILTADHGMKPKHDKAGDPAVVYIQDLLDDWLGTASARVILPITDPYVVHHGALGSFATAYLPEEANTDEILNRLSTIDGIMLVLSRDQAVKRFQL
;
A
#
# COMPACT_ATOMS: atom_id res chain seq x y z
N TYR A 1 -15.63 -3.22 15.92
CA TYR A 1 -16.44 -4.35 15.46
C TYR A 1 -16.24 -5.58 16.37
N TYR A 2 -15.01 -6.09 16.53
CA TYR A 2 -14.74 -7.26 17.36
C TYR A 2 -15.23 -7.11 18.82
N ALA A 3 -14.99 -5.98 19.46
CA ALA A 3 -15.47 -5.69 20.81
C ALA A 3 -17.01 -5.63 20.89
N ALA A 4 -17.68 -5.29 19.78
CA ALA A 4 -19.13 -5.31 19.67
C ALA A 4 -19.73 -6.69 19.34
N GLY A 5 -18.91 -7.74 19.31
CA GLY A 5 -19.35 -9.12 19.10
C GLY A 5 -19.22 -9.66 17.69
N ALA A 6 -18.77 -8.85 16.73
CA ALA A 6 -18.60 -9.28 15.34
C ALA A 6 -17.54 -10.38 15.16
N ARG A 7 -17.74 -11.23 14.17
CA ARG A 7 -16.74 -12.17 13.66
C ARG A 7 -15.83 -11.43 12.69
N VAL A 8 -14.53 -11.41 12.94
CA VAL A 8 -13.56 -10.61 12.20
C VAL A 8 -12.49 -11.51 11.59
N ALA A 9 -12.26 -11.38 10.28
CA ALA A 9 -11.17 -12.03 9.57
C ALA A 9 -10.18 -10.99 9.05
N LEU A 10 -8.89 -11.19 9.32
CA LEU A 10 -7.79 -10.36 8.83
C LEU A 10 -6.80 -11.26 8.11
N VAL A 11 -6.65 -11.06 6.81
CA VAL A 11 -5.66 -11.80 6.01
C VAL A 11 -4.73 -10.81 5.33
N THR A 12 -3.45 -10.93 5.60
CA THR A 12 -2.43 -10.03 5.05
C THR A 12 -1.41 -10.80 4.22
N ALA A 13 -0.80 -10.15 3.25
CA ALA A 13 0.32 -10.75 2.55
C ALA A 13 1.53 -10.88 3.48
N LYS A 14 1.84 -9.82 4.26
CA LYS A 14 3.02 -9.73 5.14
C LYS A 14 2.70 -9.94 6.61
N ASP A 15 3.57 -10.69 7.30
CA ASP A 15 3.37 -11.04 8.72
C ASP A 15 3.50 -9.84 9.66
N LYS A 16 4.33 -8.87 9.34
CA LYS A 16 4.46 -7.63 10.13
C LYS A 16 3.12 -6.90 10.26
N LEU A 17 2.38 -6.76 9.16
CA LEU A 17 1.06 -6.12 9.17
C LEU A 17 0.02 -6.96 9.92
N ARG A 18 0.05 -8.29 9.74
CA ARG A 18 -0.78 -9.22 10.50
C ARG A 18 -0.59 -9.02 12.01
N ALA A 19 0.66 -8.89 12.48
CA ALA A 19 0.95 -8.71 13.91
C ALA A 19 0.37 -7.40 14.46
N LEU A 20 0.44 -6.31 13.68
CA LEU A 20 -0.12 -5.01 14.07
C LEU A 20 -1.65 -5.04 14.12
N LEU A 21 -2.29 -5.55 13.08
CA LEU A 21 -3.75 -5.60 12.97
C LEU A 21 -4.39 -6.62 13.93
N GLY A 22 -3.68 -7.70 14.24
CA GLY A 22 -4.14 -8.73 15.18
C GLY A 22 -4.06 -8.31 16.66
N ALA A 23 -3.47 -7.15 16.96
CA ALA A 23 -3.34 -6.67 18.33
C ALA A 23 -4.72 -6.48 18.98
N GLY A 24 -4.91 -7.12 20.15
CA GLY A 24 -6.17 -7.06 20.90
C GLY A 24 -7.24 -8.07 20.45
N LEU A 25 -7.00 -8.89 19.42
CA LEU A 25 -7.89 -10.01 19.09
C LEU A 25 -7.64 -11.19 20.04
N SER A 26 -8.71 -11.91 20.36
CA SER A 26 -8.67 -13.20 21.06
C SER A 26 -9.18 -14.29 20.12
N PHE A 27 -8.39 -15.33 19.94
CA PHE A 27 -8.71 -16.44 19.01
C PHE A 27 -9.45 -17.60 19.69
N ASN A 28 -9.47 -17.64 21.02
CA ASN A 28 -10.03 -18.76 21.78
C ASN A 28 -11.58 -18.82 21.78
N ASN A 29 -12.24 -17.74 21.35
CA ASN A 29 -13.70 -17.64 21.34
C ASN A 29 -14.34 -17.90 19.96
N GLY A 30 -13.54 -18.26 18.96
CA GLY A 30 -14.01 -18.56 17.61
C GLY A 30 -14.53 -17.36 16.80
N ARG A 31 -14.30 -16.11 17.28
CA ARG A 31 -14.78 -14.89 16.60
C ARG A 31 -13.71 -14.11 15.84
N ALA A 32 -12.47 -14.57 15.87
CA ALA A 32 -11.38 -13.94 15.14
C ALA A 32 -10.55 -14.97 14.36
N ILE A 33 -10.19 -14.63 13.14
CA ILE A 33 -9.13 -15.29 12.35
C ILE A 33 -8.18 -14.20 11.87
N CYS A 34 -6.88 -14.39 12.08
CA CYS A 34 -5.88 -13.41 11.66
C CYS A 34 -4.58 -14.11 11.28
N PHE A 35 -4.21 -14.06 10.00
CA PHE A 35 -2.97 -14.68 9.52
C PHE A 35 -2.39 -13.95 8.31
N SER A 36 -1.16 -14.31 7.95
CA SER A 36 -0.49 -13.84 6.74
C SER A 36 -0.22 -14.98 5.77
N SER A 37 -0.24 -14.70 4.46
CA SER A 37 0.19 -15.65 3.43
C SER A 37 1.66 -16.03 3.59
N GLU A 38 2.51 -15.09 4.00
CA GLU A 38 3.94 -15.29 4.23
C GLU A 38 4.26 -16.39 5.25
N ARG A 39 3.33 -16.64 6.21
CA ARG A 39 3.50 -17.66 7.26
C ARG A 39 2.25 -18.51 7.44
N ALA A 40 1.58 -18.82 6.35
CA ALA A 40 0.32 -19.54 6.40
C ALA A 40 0.45 -20.98 6.96
N ASP A 41 1.60 -21.62 6.76
CA ASP A 41 1.95 -22.95 7.29
C ASP A 41 2.25 -22.98 8.80
N GLN A 42 2.48 -21.79 9.41
CA GLN A 42 2.84 -21.66 10.82
C GLN A 42 1.65 -21.25 11.70
N THR A 43 0.46 -21.17 11.12
CA THR A 43 -0.73 -20.75 11.87
C THR A 43 -1.24 -21.83 12.79
N THR A 44 -1.73 -21.40 13.95
CA THR A 44 -2.39 -22.28 14.92
C THR A 44 -3.74 -21.70 15.36
N LYS A 45 -4.64 -22.57 15.78
CA LYS A 45 -5.95 -22.15 16.26
C LYS A 45 -5.84 -21.20 17.46
N THR A 46 -4.85 -21.39 18.31
CA THR A 46 -4.62 -20.56 19.50
C THR A 46 -4.09 -19.17 19.19
N THR A 47 -3.26 -19.02 18.17
CA THR A 47 -2.58 -17.74 17.84
C THR A 47 -3.19 -17.02 16.64
N ASN A 48 -3.95 -17.72 15.81
CA ASN A 48 -4.45 -17.20 14.53
C ASN A 48 -5.95 -17.47 14.31
N GLY A 49 -6.59 -18.33 15.13
CA GLY A 49 -7.96 -18.77 14.95
C GLY A 49 -8.14 -19.88 13.92
N ILE A 50 -7.06 -20.33 13.27
CA ILE A 50 -7.04 -21.38 12.26
C ILE A 50 -5.72 -22.14 12.32
N ASP A 51 -5.75 -23.45 12.17
CA ASP A 51 -4.56 -24.28 12.07
C ASP A 51 -4.15 -24.42 10.62
N ASP A 52 -2.84 -24.36 10.35
CA ASP A 52 -2.22 -24.54 9.04
C ASP A 52 -3.05 -23.96 7.88
N ALA A 53 -3.07 -22.64 7.78
CA ALA A 53 -3.86 -21.95 6.76
C ALA A 53 -3.47 -22.33 5.32
N SER A 54 -2.22 -22.81 5.11
CA SER A 54 -1.71 -23.32 3.83
C SER A 54 -2.41 -24.64 3.48
N ALA A 55 -2.43 -25.59 4.40
CA ALA A 55 -3.15 -26.85 4.22
C ALA A 55 -4.66 -26.64 4.12
N TRP A 56 -5.23 -25.75 4.97
CA TRP A 56 -6.66 -25.41 4.90
C TRP A 56 -7.05 -24.84 3.55
N LEU A 57 -6.23 -23.94 2.97
CA LEU A 57 -6.49 -23.37 1.64
C LEU A 57 -6.15 -24.34 0.49
N ASN A 58 -5.44 -25.43 0.79
CA ASN A 58 -4.85 -26.35 -0.17
C ASN A 58 -3.94 -25.64 -1.20
N ARG A 59 -3.12 -24.72 -0.68
CA ARG A 59 -2.11 -23.98 -1.47
C ARG A 59 -0.80 -23.92 -0.69
N PRO A 60 0.36 -24.11 -1.34
CA PRO A 60 1.65 -23.92 -0.68
C PRO A 60 1.83 -22.47 -0.25
N VAL A 61 2.71 -22.24 0.72
CA VAL A 61 3.15 -20.87 1.08
C VAL A 61 3.85 -20.26 -0.13
N PRO A 62 3.38 -19.09 -0.62
CA PRO A 62 3.97 -18.49 -1.81
C PRO A 62 5.33 -17.82 -1.51
N ASP A 63 6.13 -17.63 -2.57
CA ASP A 63 7.32 -16.80 -2.47
C ASP A 63 6.94 -15.35 -2.09
N VAL A 64 7.76 -14.75 -1.23
CA VAL A 64 7.54 -13.38 -0.72
C VAL A 64 7.55 -12.33 -1.84
N TYR A 65 8.31 -12.61 -2.91
CA TYR A 65 8.47 -11.74 -4.08
C TYR A 65 7.70 -12.29 -5.29
N SER A 66 6.43 -12.61 -5.10
CA SER A 66 5.56 -13.15 -6.14
C SER A 66 4.16 -12.53 -6.12
N ALA A 67 3.43 -12.66 -7.24
CA ALA A 67 2.02 -12.28 -7.32
C ALA A 67 1.14 -13.20 -6.46
N GLU A 68 1.53 -14.45 -6.36
CA GLU A 68 0.86 -15.51 -5.63
C GLU A 68 0.73 -15.19 -4.12
N LEU A 69 1.65 -14.38 -3.56
CA LEU A 69 1.55 -13.94 -2.18
C LEU A 69 0.27 -13.12 -1.92
N SER A 70 -0.07 -12.24 -2.84
CA SER A 70 -1.31 -11.45 -2.81
C SER A 70 -2.52 -12.27 -3.26
N GLU A 71 -2.37 -13.16 -4.24
CA GLU A 71 -3.43 -14.06 -4.67
C GLU A 71 -3.90 -14.97 -3.54
N PHE A 72 -2.98 -15.47 -2.71
CA PHE A 72 -3.30 -16.29 -1.53
C PHE A 72 -4.25 -15.55 -0.58
N VAL A 73 -4.05 -14.23 -0.38
CA VAL A 73 -4.92 -13.41 0.48
C VAL A 73 -6.35 -13.42 -0.04
N PHE A 74 -6.55 -13.19 -1.33
CA PHE A 74 -7.88 -13.17 -1.92
C PHE A 74 -8.54 -14.55 -1.94
N ALA A 75 -7.79 -15.61 -2.30
CA ALA A 75 -8.28 -16.97 -2.27
C ALA A 75 -8.73 -17.38 -0.86
N ALA A 76 -7.95 -17.01 0.16
CA ALA A 76 -8.34 -17.19 1.56
C ALA A 76 -9.59 -16.40 1.93
N GLY A 77 -9.71 -15.16 1.44
CA GLY A 77 -10.89 -14.32 1.63
C GLY A 77 -12.17 -14.97 1.11
N VAL A 78 -12.16 -15.47 -0.11
CA VAL A 78 -13.30 -16.19 -0.72
C VAL A 78 -13.67 -17.42 0.10
N LYS A 79 -12.67 -18.22 0.50
CA LYS A 79 -12.92 -19.42 1.30
C LYS A 79 -13.43 -19.09 2.70
N LEU A 80 -12.89 -18.07 3.36
CA LEU A 80 -13.39 -17.60 4.66
C LEU A 80 -14.84 -17.11 4.57
N LEU A 81 -15.19 -16.36 3.53
CA LEU A 81 -16.56 -15.91 3.36
C LEU A 81 -17.52 -17.07 3.15
N THR A 82 -17.11 -18.11 2.40
CA THR A 82 -17.91 -19.28 2.14
C THR A 82 -18.08 -20.17 3.36
N GLU A 83 -17.00 -20.47 4.09
CA GLU A 83 -17.01 -21.51 5.15
C GLU A 83 -17.22 -20.92 6.55
N TRP A 84 -16.71 -19.72 6.80
CA TRP A 84 -16.70 -19.13 8.15
C TRP A 84 -17.59 -17.90 8.30
N GLN A 85 -17.92 -17.20 7.20
CA GLN A 85 -18.88 -16.09 7.13
C GLN A 85 -18.57 -14.96 8.16
N PRO A 86 -17.43 -14.25 8.02
CA PRO A 86 -17.11 -13.11 8.87
C PRO A 86 -18.10 -11.96 8.64
N ASP A 87 -18.39 -11.20 9.70
CA ASP A 87 -19.15 -9.95 9.59
C ASP A 87 -18.29 -8.81 8.99
N VAL A 88 -16.97 -8.85 9.27
CA VAL A 88 -15.99 -7.90 8.74
C VAL A 88 -14.75 -8.67 8.31
N MET A 89 -14.27 -8.39 7.11
CA MET A 89 -13.05 -8.99 6.59
C MET A 89 -12.12 -7.90 6.03
N TYR A 90 -10.84 -7.98 6.38
CA TYR A 90 -9.79 -7.13 5.85
C TYR A 90 -8.77 -7.98 5.08
N LEU A 91 -8.61 -7.67 3.81
CA LEU A 91 -7.68 -8.35 2.90
C LEU A 91 -6.61 -7.35 2.46
N SER A 92 -5.35 -7.62 2.76
CA SER A 92 -4.24 -6.71 2.44
C SER A 92 -3.18 -7.42 1.62
N THR A 93 -2.87 -6.84 0.47
CA THR A 93 -1.85 -7.32 -0.46
C THR A 93 -0.50 -6.64 -0.23
N THR A 94 0.50 -6.99 -1.04
CA THR A 94 1.72 -6.20 -1.24
C THR A 94 1.66 -5.49 -2.57
N ASP A 95 2.48 -4.47 -2.71
CA ASP A 95 2.69 -3.68 -3.91
C ASP A 95 3.86 -4.19 -4.78
N TYR A 96 4.34 -5.42 -4.55
CA TYR A 96 5.48 -5.99 -5.26
C TYR A 96 5.32 -5.94 -6.79
N ILE A 97 4.15 -6.32 -7.30
CA ILE A 97 3.86 -6.32 -8.74
C ILE A 97 3.85 -4.89 -9.29
N GLN A 98 3.28 -3.95 -8.55
CA GLN A 98 3.22 -2.53 -8.93
C GLN A 98 4.59 -1.87 -8.94
N HIS A 99 5.52 -2.32 -8.08
CA HIS A 99 6.92 -1.88 -8.13
C HIS A 99 7.71 -2.52 -9.28
N LYS A 100 7.31 -3.69 -9.73
CA LYS A 100 7.98 -4.44 -10.80
C LYS A 100 7.53 -4.04 -12.20
N PHE A 101 6.26 -3.71 -12.36
CA PHE A 101 5.63 -3.41 -13.64
C PHE A 101 4.92 -2.06 -13.59
N ALA A 102 5.11 -1.23 -14.60
CA ALA A 102 4.30 -0.03 -14.79
C ALA A 102 2.82 -0.40 -15.03
N PRO A 103 1.86 0.49 -14.71
CA PRO A 103 0.42 0.16 -14.75
C PRO A 103 -0.10 -0.42 -16.06
N GLU A 104 0.49 -0.04 -17.20
CA GLU A 104 0.07 -0.48 -18.54
C GLU A 104 0.79 -1.77 -19.00
N GLN A 105 1.75 -2.25 -18.23
CA GLN A 105 2.49 -3.46 -18.60
C GLN A 105 1.69 -4.72 -18.29
N LYS A 106 1.89 -5.76 -19.11
CA LYS A 106 1.16 -7.01 -19.01
C LYS A 106 1.17 -7.61 -17.60
N GLY A 107 2.30 -7.57 -16.88
CA GLY A 107 2.37 -8.12 -15.52
C GLY A 107 1.48 -7.40 -14.51
N ALA A 108 1.32 -6.08 -14.64
CA ALA A 108 0.38 -5.31 -13.81
C ALA A 108 -1.07 -5.60 -14.22
N LEU A 109 -1.37 -5.65 -15.51
CA LEU A 109 -2.71 -5.96 -16.02
C LEU A 109 -3.18 -7.36 -15.63
N ASP A 110 -2.31 -8.37 -15.74
CA ASP A 110 -2.60 -9.75 -15.31
C ASP A 110 -2.90 -9.79 -13.79
N PHE A 111 -2.15 -9.05 -12.99
CA PHE A 111 -2.38 -8.96 -11.55
C PHE A 111 -3.73 -8.30 -11.23
N TYR A 112 -4.06 -7.19 -11.87
CA TYR A 112 -5.35 -6.54 -11.66
C TYR A 112 -6.54 -7.38 -12.16
N ALA A 113 -6.38 -8.10 -13.25
CA ALA A 113 -7.39 -9.06 -13.72
C ALA A 113 -7.61 -10.20 -12.71
N MET A 114 -6.54 -10.70 -12.09
CA MET A 114 -6.63 -11.68 -11.00
C MET A 114 -7.40 -11.10 -9.80
N VAL A 115 -7.04 -9.90 -9.34
CA VAL A 115 -7.74 -9.23 -8.23
C VAL A 115 -9.21 -9.04 -8.53
N ASP A 116 -9.55 -8.52 -9.73
CA ASP A 116 -10.92 -8.30 -10.18
C ASP A 116 -11.72 -9.61 -10.18
N GLY A 117 -11.12 -10.70 -10.65
CA GLY A 117 -11.74 -12.02 -10.61
C GLY A 117 -12.09 -12.49 -9.19
N TYR A 118 -11.25 -12.23 -8.20
CA TYR A 118 -11.57 -12.54 -6.80
C TYR A 118 -12.59 -11.59 -6.19
N LEU A 119 -12.54 -10.30 -6.53
CA LEU A 119 -13.56 -9.34 -6.10
C LEU A 119 -14.93 -9.72 -6.65
N GLY A 120 -14.99 -10.17 -7.92
CA GLY A 120 -16.23 -10.72 -8.51
C GLY A 120 -16.77 -11.94 -7.77
N GLN A 121 -15.91 -12.84 -7.28
CA GLN A 121 -16.34 -13.98 -6.45
C GLN A 121 -16.89 -13.52 -5.09
N LEU A 122 -16.24 -12.57 -4.45
CA LEU A 122 -16.71 -12.00 -3.17
C LEU A 122 -18.06 -11.28 -3.33
N ASP A 123 -18.23 -10.52 -4.41
CA ASP A 123 -19.48 -9.85 -4.74
C ASP A 123 -20.62 -10.87 -4.95
N GLN A 124 -20.39 -11.93 -5.72
CA GLN A 124 -21.35 -13.02 -5.94
C GLN A 124 -21.73 -13.75 -4.63
N LEU A 125 -20.86 -13.77 -3.63
CA LEU A 125 -21.13 -14.29 -2.30
C LEU A 125 -21.87 -13.28 -1.40
N GLY A 126 -22.19 -12.09 -1.91
CA GLY A 126 -22.95 -11.06 -1.20
C GLY A 126 -22.13 -10.14 -0.32
N ALA A 127 -20.82 -10.05 -0.51
CA ALA A 127 -19.99 -9.12 0.24
C ALA A 127 -20.23 -7.66 -0.19
N ALA A 128 -20.35 -6.74 0.74
CA ALA A 128 -20.18 -5.31 0.48
C ALA A 128 -18.68 -4.99 0.45
N ILE A 129 -18.19 -4.59 -0.72
CA ILE A 129 -16.75 -4.41 -0.97
C ILE A 129 -16.37 -2.93 -0.88
N ILE A 130 -15.31 -2.64 -0.09
CA ILE A 130 -14.62 -1.35 -0.09
C ILE A 130 -13.19 -1.61 -0.54
N LEU A 131 -12.79 -1.02 -1.66
CA LEU A 131 -11.43 -1.11 -2.20
C LEU A 131 -10.71 0.22 -2.01
N THR A 132 -9.48 0.17 -1.49
CA THR A 132 -8.63 1.35 -1.31
C THR A 132 -7.18 1.01 -1.59
N ALA A 133 -6.39 2.04 -1.87
CA ALA A 133 -4.94 1.96 -1.98
C ALA A 133 -4.32 3.14 -1.21
N ASP A 134 -3.09 2.98 -0.73
CA ASP A 134 -2.32 4.02 -0.05
C ASP A 134 -1.74 5.03 -1.04
N HIS A 135 -1.38 4.58 -2.26
CA HIS A 135 -0.91 5.43 -3.35
C HIS A 135 -1.15 4.77 -4.71
N GLY A 136 -0.96 5.54 -5.78
CA GLY A 136 -0.93 5.04 -7.15
C GLY A 136 0.49 4.72 -7.60
N MET A 137 0.63 4.31 -8.87
CA MET A 137 1.92 4.03 -9.51
C MET A 137 2.02 4.74 -10.86
N LYS A 138 3.25 5.13 -11.21
CA LYS A 138 3.62 5.64 -12.54
C LYS A 138 4.89 4.94 -13.02
N PRO A 139 5.14 4.91 -14.34
CA PRO A 139 6.44 4.52 -14.85
C PRO A 139 7.56 5.39 -14.26
N LYS A 140 8.67 4.78 -13.87
CA LYS A 140 9.86 5.49 -13.35
C LYS A 140 10.79 5.97 -14.47
N HIS A 141 10.53 5.53 -15.69
CA HIS A 141 11.28 5.87 -16.90
C HIS A 141 10.31 6.36 -17.98
N ASP A 142 10.79 7.23 -18.82
CA ASP A 142 10.07 7.65 -20.01
C ASP A 142 10.15 6.60 -21.14
N LYS A 143 9.61 6.92 -22.33
CA LYS A 143 9.63 6.00 -23.48
C LYS A 143 11.03 5.77 -24.06
N ALA A 144 11.99 6.63 -23.78
CA ALA A 144 13.37 6.49 -24.19
C ALA A 144 14.19 5.63 -23.20
N GLY A 145 13.64 5.38 -22.00
CA GLY A 145 14.30 4.66 -20.92
C GLY A 145 15.03 5.58 -19.94
N ASP A 146 14.91 6.89 -20.11
CA ASP A 146 15.49 7.87 -19.20
C ASP A 146 14.64 8.01 -17.92
N PRO A 147 15.25 8.32 -16.76
CA PRO A 147 14.52 8.50 -15.52
C PRO A 147 13.46 9.59 -15.61
N ALA A 148 12.18 9.25 -15.36
CA ALA A 148 11.06 10.20 -15.29
C ALA A 148 10.86 10.68 -13.85
N VAL A 149 11.86 11.38 -13.30
CA VAL A 149 11.92 11.83 -11.90
C VAL A 149 12.25 13.30 -11.84
N VAL A 150 11.58 14.03 -10.93
CA VAL A 150 11.88 15.44 -10.65
C VAL A 150 12.58 15.54 -9.30
N TYR A 151 13.83 16.00 -9.30
CA TYR A 151 14.62 16.24 -8.07
C TYR A 151 14.38 17.67 -7.58
N ILE A 152 13.43 17.87 -6.69
CA ILE A 152 13.02 19.19 -6.20
C ILE A 152 14.17 19.87 -5.43
N GLN A 153 15.00 19.12 -4.71
CA GLN A 153 16.15 19.71 -4.00
C GLN A 153 17.10 20.36 -4.97
N ASP A 154 17.45 19.72 -6.08
CA ASP A 154 18.38 20.27 -7.10
C ASP A 154 17.81 21.56 -7.72
N LEU A 155 16.50 21.56 -8.02
CA LEU A 155 15.84 22.76 -8.55
C LEU A 155 15.89 23.92 -7.56
N LEU A 156 15.66 23.67 -6.28
CA LEU A 156 15.69 24.72 -5.25
C LEU A 156 17.13 25.19 -4.97
N ASP A 157 18.10 24.28 -5.00
CA ASP A 157 19.51 24.63 -4.85
C ASP A 157 20.00 25.51 -6.02
N ASP A 158 19.57 25.23 -7.24
CA ASP A 158 19.86 26.06 -8.41
C ASP A 158 19.21 27.46 -8.32
N TRP A 159 18.04 27.57 -7.72
CA TRP A 159 17.30 28.84 -7.68
C TRP A 159 17.64 29.71 -6.49
N LEU A 160 17.94 29.11 -5.35
CA LEU A 160 18.12 29.79 -4.07
C LEU A 160 19.56 29.73 -3.54
N GLY A 161 20.40 28.91 -4.15
CA GLY A 161 21.73 28.55 -3.66
C GLY A 161 21.74 27.25 -2.88
N THR A 162 22.84 26.53 -2.95
CA THR A 162 23.03 25.21 -2.34
C THR A 162 22.71 25.21 -0.86
N ALA A 163 21.90 24.26 -0.42
CA ALA A 163 21.46 24.07 0.95
C ALA A 163 20.66 25.23 1.57
N SER A 164 20.17 26.19 0.77
CA SER A 164 19.30 27.27 1.23
C SER A 164 17.88 26.78 1.56
N ALA A 165 17.40 25.76 0.85
CA ALA A 165 16.14 25.12 1.10
C ALA A 165 16.36 23.67 1.53
N ARG A 166 15.35 23.07 2.19
CA ARG A 166 15.38 21.66 2.57
C ARG A 166 14.14 20.94 2.07
N VAL A 167 14.34 19.93 1.24
CA VAL A 167 13.27 19.04 0.77
C VAL A 167 13.21 17.79 1.64
N ILE A 168 12.02 17.48 2.14
CA ILE A 168 11.73 16.27 2.90
C ILE A 168 10.80 15.40 2.09
N LEU A 169 11.22 14.17 1.87
CA LEU A 169 10.47 13.14 1.16
C LEU A 169 9.62 12.33 2.14
N PRO A 170 8.52 11.70 1.70
CA PRO A 170 7.62 10.96 2.60
C PRO A 170 8.31 9.72 3.23
N ILE A 171 9.30 9.15 2.54
CA ILE A 171 10.12 8.05 3.07
C ILE A 171 11.51 8.62 3.36
N THR A 172 11.80 8.82 4.64
CA THR A 172 13.08 9.40 5.12
C THR A 172 13.92 8.42 5.91
N ASP A 173 13.52 7.15 5.99
CA ASP A 173 14.27 6.12 6.72
C ASP A 173 15.61 5.86 6.02
N PRO A 174 16.76 6.15 6.66
CA PRO A 174 18.08 5.95 6.08
C PRO A 174 18.42 4.47 5.84
N TYR A 175 17.67 3.54 6.43
CA TYR A 175 17.84 2.11 6.23
C TYR A 175 17.06 1.55 5.04
N VAL A 176 16.15 2.32 4.46
CA VAL A 176 15.38 1.94 3.26
C VAL A 176 16.16 2.30 2.01
N VAL A 177 17.19 1.54 1.71
CA VAL A 177 18.09 1.81 0.57
C VAL A 177 17.46 1.43 -0.78
N HIS A 178 16.59 0.44 -0.80
CA HIS A 178 16.09 -0.17 -2.05
C HIS A 178 14.78 0.43 -2.56
N HIS A 179 14.06 1.19 -1.75
CA HIS A 179 12.82 1.84 -2.20
C HIS A 179 13.06 3.23 -2.78
N GLY A 180 14.26 3.77 -2.65
CA GLY A 180 14.57 5.15 -2.98
C GLY A 180 13.40 6.04 -2.58
N ALA A 181 13.59 7.17 -2.05
CA ALA A 181 12.50 8.06 -1.65
C ALA A 181 11.75 8.64 -2.87
N LEU A 182 11.29 7.79 -3.78
CA LEU A 182 10.46 8.11 -4.92
C LEU A 182 9.01 8.24 -4.43
N GLY A 183 8.75 9.24 -3.61
CA GLY A 183 7.40 9.56 -3.20
C GLY A 183 6.67 10.37 -4.27
N SER A 184 5.35 10.31 -4.24
CA SER A 184 4.48 11.13 -5.07
C SER A 184 4.29 12.54 -4.49
N PHE A 185 4.86 12.86 -3.34
CA PHE A 185 4.86 14.21 -2.77
C PHE A 185 6.17 14.50 -2.02
N ALA A 186 6.46 15.80 -1.85
CA ALA A 186 7.54 16.28 -1.03
C ALA A 186 7.13 17.56 -0.28
N THR A 187 7.76 17.82 0.85
CA THR A 187 7.64 19.07 1.58
C THR A 187 8.95 19.85 1.47
N ALA A 188 8.87 21.10 1.02
CA ALA A 188 10.03 21.98 0.94
C ALA A 188 9.96 23.06 2.02
N TYR A 189 11.01 23.22 2.79
CA TYR A 189 11.22 24.32 3.71
C TYR A 189 12.09 25.35 3.02
N LEU A 190 11.54 26.54 2.84
CA LEU A 190 12.22 27.66 2.19
C LEU A 190 12.83 28.61 3.24
N PRO A 191 13.92 29.33 2.92
CA PRO A 191 14.42 30.40 3.78
C PRO A 191 13.40 31.55 3.89
N GLU A 192 13.43 32.27 4.99
CA GLU A 192 12.43 33.33 5.29
C GLU A 192 12.41 34.45 4.22
N GLU A 193 13.56 34.76 3.63
CA GLU A 193 13.71 35.77 2.59
C GLU A 193 13.25 35.31 1.20
N ALA A 194 12.93 34.04 1.00
CA ALA A 194 12.52 33.52 -0.30
C ALA A 194 11.11 34.02 -0.68
N ASN A 195 10.97 34.42 -1.93
CA ASN A 195 9.67 34.73 -2.50
C ASN A 195 8.88 33.43 -2.77
N THR A 196 8.06 33.04 -1.78
CA THR A 196 7.28 31.81 -1.83
C THR A 196 6.37 31.73 -3.07
N ASP A 197 5.71 32.82 -3.45
CA ASP A 197 4.81 32.83 -4.61
C ASP A 197 5.56 32.62 -5.92
N GLU A 198 6.76 33.16 -6.05
CA GLU A 198 7.61 32.92 -7.21
C GLU A 198 8.02 31.44 -7.29
N ILE A 199 8.44 30.85 -6.17
CA ILE A 199 8.82 29.43 -6.11
C ILE A 199 7.63 28.52 -6.45
N LEU A 200 6.44 28.79 -5.89
CA LEU A 200 5.22 28.05 -6.23
C LEU A 200 4.91 28.12 -7.72
N ASN A 201 5.00 29.30 -8.32
CA ASN A 201 4.76 29.50 -9.73
C ASN A 201 5.79 28.75 -10.59
N ARG A 202 7.08 28.84 -10.27
CA ARG A 202 8.14 28.13 -11.00
C ARG A 202 7.97 26.62 -10.91
N LEU A 203 7.74 26.06 -9.73
CA LEU A 203 7.50 24.63 -9.55
C LEU A 203 6.26 24.14 -10.32
N SER A 204 5.21 24.96 -10.38
CA SER A 204 3.96 24.58 -11.09
C SER A 204 4.14 24.45 -12.61
N THR A 205 5.22 25.00 -13.18
CA THR A 205 5.54 24.89 -14.62
C THR A 205 6.44 23.71 -14.95
N ILE A 206 6.95 22.99 -13.93
CA ILE A 206 7.83 21.83 -14.17
C ILE A 206 6.98 20.63 -14.59
N ASP A 207 7.34 20.04 -15.72
CA ASP A 207 6.71 18.81 -16.18
C ASP A 207 6.92 17.67 -15.15
N GLY A 208 5.88 16.90 -14.90
CA GLY A 208 5.89 15.87 -13.86
C GLY A 208 5.43 16.35 -12.48
N ILE A 209 5.28 17.65 -12.24
CA ILE A 209 4.69 18.20 -11.00
C ILE A 209 3.20 18.51 -11.24
N MET A 210 2.33 17.75 -10.58
CA MET A 210 0.88 17.88 -10.77
C MET A 210 0.25 18.99 -9.93
N LEU A 211 0.79 19.27 -8.75
CA LEU A 211 0.22 20.21 -7.78
C LEU A 211 1.30 20.78 -6.89
N VAL A 212 1.28 22.12 -6.72
CA VAL A 212 2.13 22.83 -5.79
C VAL A 212 1.26 23.69 -4.89
N LEU A 213 1.47 23.64 -3.58
CA LEU A 213 0.67 24.35 -2.60
C LEU A 213 1.57 24.99 -1.53
N SER A 214 1.21 26.19 -1.07
CA SER A 214 1.72 26.68 0.20
C SER A 214 1.13 25.88 1.37
N ARG A 215 1.75 26.00 2.56
CA ARG A 215 1.22 25.36 3.77
C ARG A 215 -0.27 25.69 3.99
N ASP A 216 -0.63 26.97 3.91
CA ASP A 216 -2.00 27.44 4.18
C ASP A 216 -3.00 26.91 3.14
N GLN A 217 -2.56 26.85 1.87
CA GLN A 217 -3.36 26.25 0.80
C GLN A 217 -3.55 24.74 1.02
N ALA A 218 -2.50 24.02 1.46
CA ALA A 218 -2.57 22.60 1.75
C ALA A 218 -3.51 22.32 2.94
N VAL A 219 -3.35 23.06 4.05
CA VAL A 219 -4.23 22.97 5.23
C VAL A 219 -5.69 23.17 4.84
N LYS A 220 -5.98 24.20 4.06
CA LYS A 220 -7.36 24.48 3.60
C LYS A 220 -7.91 23.41 2.68
N ARG A 221 -7.08 22.91 1.75
CA ARG A 221 -7.51 21.94 0.74
C ARG A 221 -7.76 20.54 1.33
N PHE A 222 -6.92 20.13 2.25
CA PHE A 222 -6.94 18.78 2.83
C PHE A 222 -7.55 18.72 4.23
N GLN A 223 -8.01 19.86 4.77
CA GLN A 223 -8.63 19.99 6.10
C GLN A 223 -7.73 19.43 7.22
N LEU A 224 -6.44 19.77 7.16
CA LEU A 224 -5.41 19.35 8.12
C LEU A 224 -5.45 20.21 9.39
#